data_8ff1146717677d4eecd83860b5bd646c
#
_entry.id   8ff1146717677d4eecd83860b5bd646c
#
_cell.length_a   1.000
_cell.length_b   1.000
_cell.length_c   1.000
_cell.angle_alpha   90.00
_cell.angle_beta   90.00
_cell.angle_gamma   90.00
#
_symmetry.space_group_name_H-M   'P 1'
#
loop_
_entity.id
_entity.type
_entity.pdbx_description
1 polymer ?
#
loop_
_entity_poly.entity_id
_entity_poly.type
_entity_poly.pdbx_seq_one_letter_code
_entity_poly.pdbx_strand_id
1 'polypeptide(L)'
;MSSQCKPLIEDKGYLRHFWHPVCTLAEFEKANSSGHGPMSVKLLGENLVLARLDGEMFAGDDRCIHRSAQLSLGQVCKHQGKDTLQCPYHGWRYNDEGKCALIPACPDMPIPSKAKISKYDCAIRYGIVWVRLDNSFDCTEIPFLGDWDSEGMKVVVADSYVWETTAERRWENFTDFSHFAFVHPGTLYDPFFATHPTVNVDRISGEMRFQLAPPKEMYENLPEEAPMGDFIYRCSMPYSVNLEIKLWKDDSKFILWTTSSPVDDTTCRNFMVIVRTEDHQPDHIHLAFQKRVLEEDRPIIQSQSPMDLDSSELCVSTDKISIQYRKWHRELSMAALEGKEAFKSVLLSEVTESR
;
A
#
# COMPACT_ATOMS: atom_id res chain seq x y z
N MET A 1 -3.48 -17.98 34.17
CA MET A 1 -4.56 -17.46 33.31
C MET A 1 -3.86 -16.40 32.48
N SER A 2 -3.53 -16.69 31.22
CA SER A 2 -2.96 -15.71 30.31
C SER A 2 -4.05 -14.70 29.97
N SER A 3 -3.91 -13.46 30.42
CA SER A 3 -4.71 -12.36 29.87
C SER A 3 -4.40 -12.30 28.39
N GLN A 4 -5.29 -12.78 27.54
CA GLN A 4 -5.21 -12.50 26.11
C GLN A 4 -5.27 -10.97 25.98
N CYS A 5 -4.17 -10.35 25.60
CA CYS A 5 -4.15 -8.95 25.21
C CYS A 5 -5.10 -8.79 24.02
N LYS A 6 -6.06 -7.90 24.16
CA LYS A 6 -6.95 -7.56 23.05
C LYS A 6 -6.19 -6.76 22.02
N PRO A 7 -6.36 -7.03 20.71
CA PRO A 7 -5.73 -6.23 19.67
C PRO A 7 -6.11 -4.75 19.83
N LEU A 8 -5.19 -3.85 19.51
CA LEU A 8 -5.40 -2.40 19.60
C LEU A 8 -6.52 -1.91 18.67
N ILE A 9 -6.79 -2.66 17.60
CA ILE A 9 -7.81 -2.39 16.59
C ILE A 9 -8.64 -3.66 16.45
N GLU A 10 -9.80 -3.68 17.10
CA GLU A 10 -10.69 -4.85 17.10
C GLU A 10 -11.44 -5.04 15.78
N ASP A 11 -11.67 -3.95 15.03
CA ASP A 11 -12.37 -3.96 13.74
C ASP A 11 -11.55 -3.27 12.66
N LYS A 12 -11.03 -4.04 11.71
CA LYS A 12 -10.31 -3.55 10.53
C LYS A 12 -11.22 -3.29 9.33
N GLY A 13 -12.55 -3.40 9.49
CA GLY A 13 -13.53 -3.18 8.41
C GLY A 13 -13.41 -1.80 7.75
N TYR A 14 -13.00 -0.77 8.53
CA TYR A 14 -12.78 0.58 8.01
C TYR A 14 -11.71 0.65 6.91
N LEU A 15 -10.76 -0.29 6.84
CA LEU A 15 -9.74 -0.36 5.80
C LEU A 15 -10.34 -0.57 4.40
N ARG A 16 -11.54 -1.13 4.30
CA ARG A 16 -12.25 -1.34 3.04
C ARG A 16 -12.58 -0.03 2.32
N HIS A 17 -12.67 1.09 3.04
CA HIS A 17 -12.94 2.41 2.50
C HIS A 17 -11.71 3.11 1.92
N PHE A 18 -10.51 2.53 2.09
CA PHE A 18 -9.27 3.06 1.53
C PHE A 18 -8.90 2.40 0.21
N TRP A 19 -8.12 3.13 -0.58
CA TRP A 19 -7.45 2.60 -1.74
C TRP A 19 -6.22 1.79 -1.32
N HIS A 20 -6.12 0.57 -1.83
CA HIS A 20 -4.99 -0.33 -1.60
C HIS A 20 -4.35 -0.73 -2.93
N PRO A 21 -3.02 -0.73 -3.05
CA PRO A 21 -2.34 -1.24 -4.22
C PRO A 21 -2.41 -2.78 -4.22
N VAL A 22 -2.61 -3.40 -5.37
CA VAL A 22 -2.76 -4.87 -5.45
C VAL A 22 -1.73 -5.54 -6.35
N CYS A 23 -1.20 -4.83 -7.34
CA CYS A 23 -0.06 -5.24 -8.16
C CYS A 23 0.52 -4.03 -8.88
N THR A 24 1.73 -4.11 -9.41
CA THR A 24 2.19 -3.12 -10.38
C THR A 24 1.50 -3.35 -11.73
N LEU A 25 1.40 -2.31 -12.55
CA LEU A 25 0.85 -2.44 -13.90
C LEU A 25 1.69 -3.41 -14.75
N ALA A 26 3.01 -3.39 -14.57
CA ALA A 26 3.93 -4.30 -15.26
C ALA A 26 3.70 -5.77 -14.85
N GLU A 27 3.42 -6.05 -13.57
CA GLU A 27 3.05 -7.40 -13.10
C GLU A 27 1.73 -7.86 -13.71
N PHE A 28 0.71 -7.00 -13.74
CA PHE A 28 -0.57 -7.32 -14.39
C PHE A 28 -0.40 -7.63 -15.87
N GLU A 29 0.37 -6.83 -16.60
CA GLU A 29 0.60 -7.02 -18.04
C GLU A 29 1.42 -8.28 -18.37
N LYS A 30 2.31 -8.69 -17.47
CA LYS A 30 3.08 -9.93 -17.59
C LYS A 30 2.30 -11.19 -17.19
N ALA A 31 1.24 -11.06 -16.38
CA ALA A 31 0.52 -12.22 -15.80
C ALA A 31 -0.08 -13.17 -16.87
N ASN A 32 -0.37 -12.65 -18.04
CA ASN A 32 -0.78 -13.48 -19.19
C ASN A 32 -0.33 -12.86 -20.51
N SER A 33 -0.25 -13.70 -21.55
CA SER A 33 0.23 -13.33 -22.88
C SER A 33 -0.64 -12.29 -23.60
N SER A 34 -1.88 -12.10 -23.17
CA SER A 34 -2.80 -11.13 -23.78
C SER A 34 -2.66 -9.72 -23.19
N GLY A 35 -2.05 -9.56 -22.00
CA GLY A 35 -2.02 -8.31 -21.26
C GLY A 35 -3.39 -7.82 -20.75
N HIS A 36 -4.45 -8.65 -20.88
CA HIS A 36 -5.80 -8.28 -20.48
C HIS A 36 -6.29 -8.99 -19.20
N GLY A 37 -5.50 -9.84 -18.60
CA GLY A 37 -5.93 -10.69 -17.51
C GLY A 37 -6.71 -11.93 -18.03
N PRO A 38 -7.46 -12.60 -17.17
CA PRO A 38 -7.64 -12.29 -15.75
C PRO A 38 -6.41 -12.63 -14.88
N MET A 39 -6.24 -11.91 -13.78
CA MET A 39 -5.21 -12.12 -12.76
C MET A 39 -5.87 -12.21 -11.38
N SER A 40 -5.46 -13.18 -10.54
CA SER A 40 -5.90 -13.26 -9.15
C SER A 40 -5.02 -12.39 -8.25
N VAL A 41 -5.64 -11.63 -7.35
CA VAL A 41 -4.97 -10.94 -6.26
C VAL A 41 -5.77 -11.14 -4.97
N LYS A 42 -5.14 -10.92 -3.82
CA LYS A 42 -5.81 -11.01 -2.51
C LYS A 42 -5.65 -9.68 -1.78
N LEU A 43 -6.73 -9.18 -1.20
CA LEU A 43 -6.76 -7.93 -0.45
C LEU A 43 -7.69 -8.09 0.76
N LEU A 44 -7.20 -7.77 1.96
CA LEU A 44 -7.96 -7.86 3.21
C LEU A 44 -8.63 -9.24 3.40
N GLY A 45 -7.93 -10.31 3.02
CA GLY A 45 -8.44 -11.68 3.09
C GLY A 45 -9.36 -12.10 1.93
N GLU A 46 -9.80 -11.18 1.07
CA GLU A 46 -10.70 -11.44 -0.05
C GLU A 46 -9.94 -11.73 -1.34
N ASN A 47 -10.36 -12.76 -2.07
CA ASN A 47 -9.81 -13.07 -3.39
C ASN A 47 -10.50 -12.23 -4.46
N LEU A 48 -9.73 -11.51 -5.25
CA LEU A 48 -10.19 -10.62 -6.30
C LEU A 48 -9.67 -11.07 -7.65
N VAL A 49 -10.48 -10.85 -8.69
CA VAL A 49 -10.06 -10.97 -10.07
C VAL A 49 -9.85 -9.58 -10.66
N LEU A 50 -8.68 -9.37 -11.26
CA LEU A 50 -8.38 -8.21 -12.09
C LEU A 50 -8.47 -8.59 -13.56
N ALA A 51 -9.06 -7.75 -14.38
CA ALA A 51 -9.09 -7.90 -15.83
C ALA A 51 -9.09 -6.53 -16.51
N ARG A 52 -8.73 -6.48 -17.78
CA ARG A 52 -8.91 -5.28 -18.62
C ARG A 52 -10.07 -5.56 -19.56
N LEU A 53 -11.16 -4.83 -19.40
CA LEU A 53 -12.39 -4.98 -20.21
C LEU A 53 -12.61 -3.69 -20.99
N ASP A 54 -12.66 -3.77 -22.32
CA ASP A 54 -12.78 -2.63 -23.24
C ASP A 54 -11.74 -1.51 -22.98
N GLY A 55 -10.54 -1.88 -22.54
CA GLY A 55 -9.45 -0.96 -22.24
C GLY A 55 -9.37 -0.50 -20.78
N GLU A 56 -10.45 -0.63 -20.00
CA GLU A 56 -10.53 -0.19 -18.61
C GLU A 56 -10.22 -1.33 -17.62
N MET A 57 -9.60 -0.98 -16.48
CA MET A 57 -9.35 -1.95 -15.43
C MET A 57 -10.65 -2.30 -14.69
N PHE A 58 -10.85 -3.58 -14.51
CA PHE A 58 -11.92 -4.17 -13.74
C PHE A 58 -11.36 -4.90 -12.53
N ALA A 59 -11.97 -4.71 -11.37
CA ALA A 59 -11.75 -5.53 -10.18
C ALA A 59 -13.09 -6.07 -9.66
N GLY A 60 -13.14 -7.35 -9.35
CA GLY A 60 -14.34 -7.98 -8.80
C GLY A 60 -14.05 -9.19 -7.93
N ASP A 61 -15.08 -9.76 -7.30
CA ASP A 61 -14.99 -11.02 -6.56
C ASP A 61 -14.47 -12.14 -7.48
N ASP A 62 -13.39 -12.81 -7.10
CA ASP A 62 -12.80 -13.92 -7.86
C ASP A 62 -13.60 -15.22 -7.68
N ARG A 63 -14.93 -15.09 -7.71
CA ARG A 63 -15.84 -16.21 -7.51
C ARG A 63 -17.07 -16.11 -8.39
N CYS A 64 -17.21 -17.04 -9.31
CA CYS A 64 -18.40 -17.17 -10.14
C CYS A 64 -19.65 -17.45 -9.29
N ILE A 65 -20.71 -16.62 -9.45
CA ILE A 65 -21.96 -16.76 -8.69
C ILE A 65 -22.67 -18.10 -8.91
N HIS A 66 -22.37 -18.80 -10.03
CA HIS A 66 -23.02 -20.05 -10.36
C HIS A 66 -22.57 -21.22 -9.44
N ARG A 67 -21.27 -21.52 -9.39
CA ARG A 67 -20.70 -22.65 -8.64
C ARG A 67 -19.37 -22.34 -7.99
N SER A 68 -19.13 -21.09 -7.66
CA SER A 68 -17.96 -20.61 -6.92
C SER A 68 -16.58 -20.91 -7.54
N ALA A 69 -16.53 -21.20 -8.86
CA ALA A 69 -15.26 -21.36 -9.56
C ALA A 69 -14.52 -20.03 -9.62
N GLN A 70 -13.19 -20.06 -9.50
CA GLN A 70 -12.35 -18.86 -9.63
C GLN A 70 -12.43 -18.30 -11.06
N LEU A 71 -12.74 -17.01 -11.16
CA LEU A 71 -12.85 -16.30 -12.43
C LEU A 71 -11.48 -15.96 -13.02
N SER A 72 -10.47 -15.82 -12.16
CA SER A 72 -9.08 -15.62 -12.57
C SER A 72 -8.47 -16.79 -13.34
N LEU A 73 -9.06 -17.99 -13.24
CA LEU A 73 -8.70 -19.16 -14.06
C LEU A 73 -9.39 -19.17 -15.43
N GLY A 74 -10.23 -18.18 -15.71
CA GLY A 74 -10.96 -18.04 -16.95
C GLY A 74 -10.22 -17.26 -18.02
N GLN A 75 -10.95 -16.48 -18.80
CA GLN A 75 -10.36 -15.65 -19.85
C GLN A 75 -11.21 -14.41 -20.13
N VAL A 76 -10.60 -13.40 -20.72
CA VAL A 76 -11.31 -12.27 -21.32
C VAL A 76 -11.67 -12.62 -22.76
N CYS A 77 -12.92 -12.44 -23.14
CA CYS A 77 -13.41 -12.72 -24.48
C CYS A 77 -14.53 -11.79 -24.90
N LYS A 78 -14.72 -11.59 -26.20
CA LYS A 78 -15.77 -10.74 -26.75
C LYS A 78 -17.16 -11.41 -26.66
N HIS A 79 -18.16 -10.63 -26.27
CA HIS A 79 -19.57 -10.95 -26.39
C HIS A 79 -20.33 -9.71 -26.84
N GLN A 80 -21.05 -9.82 -27.97
CA GLN A 80 -21.76 -8.68 -28.58
C GLN A 80 -20.89 -7.44 -28.78
N GLY A 81 -19.63 -7.65 -29.19
CA GLY A 81 -18.66 -6.58 -29.45
C GLY A 81 -17.94 -6.01 -28.23
N LYS A 82 -18.33 -6.37 -27.00
CA LYS A 82 -17.70 -5.94 -25.74
C LYS A 82 -16.87 -7.02 -25.08
N ASP A 83 -15.86 -6.62 -24.32
CA ASP A 83 -15.08 -7.55 -23.50
C ASP A 83 -15.90 -8.05 -22.32
N THR A 84 -15.73 -9.31 -22.01
CA THR A 84 -16.39 -9.98 -20.87
C THR A 84 -15.42 -10.94 -20.21
N LEU A 85 -15.56 -11.10 -18.91
CA LEU A 85 -14.83 -12.09 -18.11
C LEU A 85 -15.60 -13.42 -18.15
N GLN A 86 -14.99 -14.45 -18.74
CA GLN A 86 -15.63 -15.76 -18.88
C GLN A 86 -15.16 -16.72 -17.78
N CYS A 87 -16.13 -17.28 -17.05
CA CYS A 87 -15.89 -18.35 -16.07
C CYS A 87 -15.35 -19.61 -16.75
N PRO A 88 -14.27 -20.23 -16.22
CA PRO A 88 -13.66 -21.42 -16.85
C PRO A 88 -14.54 -22.66 -16.75
N TYR A 89 -15.51 -22.69 -15.80
CA TYR A 89 -16.27 -23.94 -15.52
C TYR A 89 -17.44 -24.11 -16.47
N HIS A 90 -18.36 -23.14 -16.58
CA HIS A 90 -19.56 -23.26 -17.42
C HIS A 90 -19.72 -22.13 -18.45
N GLY A 91 -18.66 -21.33 -18.64
CA GLY A 91 -18.66 -20.26 -19.64
C GLY A 91 -19.56 -19.05 -19.35
N TRP A 92 -20.07 -18.91 -18.11
CA TRP A 92 -20.80 -17.70 -17.74
C TRP A 92 -19.93 -16.48 -17.96
N ARG A 93 -20.50 -15.43 -18.57
CA ARG A 93 -19.75 -14.23 -18.92
C ARG A 93 -20.23 -13.04 -18.12
N TYR A 94 -19.32 -12.27 -17.59
CA TYR A 94 -19.59 -11.06 -16.79
C TYR A 94 -19.06 -9.84 -17.51
N ASN A 95 -19.88 -8.79 -17.57
CA ASN A 95 -19.49 -7.50 -18.15
C ASN A 95 -18.70 -6.65 -17.16
N ASP A 96 -18.35 -5.43 -17.58
CA ASP A 96 -17.62 -4.41 -16.80
C ASP A 96 -18.34 -3.90 -15.56
N GLU A 97 -19.65 -4.19 -15.42
CA GLU A 97 -20.44 -3.91 -14.21
C GLU A 97 -20.53 -5.13 -13.27
N GLY A 98 -19.87 -6.25 -13.60
CA GLY A 98 -19.98 -7.52 -12.87
C GLY A 98 -21.30 -8.26 -13.09
N LYS A 99 -22.17 -7.79 -13.98
CA LYS A 99 -23.43 -8.45 -14.33
C LYS A 99 -23.20 -9.59 -15.31
N CYS A 100 -23.89 -10.70 -15.11
CA CYS A 100 -23.85 -11.79 -16.08
C CYS A 100 -24.51 -11.33 -17.41
N ALA A 101 -23.77 -11.46 -18.50
CA ALA A 101 -24.16 -11.08 -19.85
C ALA A 101 -24.54 -12.29 -20.73
N LEU A 102 -24.09 -13.50 -20.34
CA LEU A 102 -24.38 -14.74 -21.07
C LEU A 102 -24.32 -15.94 -20.14
N ILE A 103 -25.33 -16.80 -20.28
CA ILE A 103 -25.39 -18.16 -19.74
C ILE A 103 -25.41 -19.14 -20.92
N PRO A 104 -24.28 -19.73 -21.33
CA PRO A 104 -24.23 -20.53 -22.58
C PRO A 104 -25.21 -21.70 -22.64
N ALA A 105 -25.53 -22.32 -21.49
CA ALA A 105 -26.47 -23.42 -21.42
C ALA A 105 -27.94 -23.01 -21.67
N CYS A 106 -28.27 -21.74 -21.58
CA CYS A 106 -29.63 -21.20 -21.77
C CYS A 106 -29.57 -19.80 -22.42
N PRO A 107 -29.07 -19.69 -23.66
CA PRO A 107 -28.76 -18.38 -24.26
C PRO A 107 -30.00 -17.50 -24.51
N ASP A 108 -31.16 -18.13 -24.70
CA ASP A 108 -32.41 -17.44 -25.00
C ASP A 108 -33.29 -17.14 -23.76
N MET A 109 -32.83 -17.58 -22.56
CA MET A 109 -33.58 -17.34 -21.32
C MET A 109 -33.19 -16.02 -20.67
N PRO A 110 -34.13 -15.33 -20.02
CA PRO A 110 -33.80 -14.12 -19.25
C PRO A 110 -32.80 -14.43 -18.15
N ILE A 111 -31.73 -13.64 -18.09
CA ILE A 111 -30.69 -13.76 -17.05
C ILE A 111 -31.24 -13.19 -15.74
N PRO A 112 -31.23 -13.92 -14.62
CA PRO A 112 -31.71 -13.41 -13.34
C PRO A 112 -30.93 -12.18 -12.88
N SER A 113 -31.58 -11.16 -12.35
CA SER A 113 -30.95 -9.92 -11.87
C SER A 113 -29.90 -10.14 -10.76
N LYS A 114 -30.03 -11.21 -9.99
CA LYS A 114 -29.04 -11.66 -8.99
C LYS A 114 -27.80 -12.33 -9.57
N ALA A 115 -27.80 -12.63 -10.88
CA ALA A 115 -26.64 -13.24 -11.57
C ALA A 115 -25.57 -12.14 -11.80
N LYS A 116 -24.90 -11.75 -10.71
CA LYS A 116 -23.84 -10.75 -10.73
C LYS A 116 -22.77 -11.10 -9.68
N ILE A 117 -21.55 -10.68 -9.92
CA ILE A 117 -20.45 -10.66 -8.95
C ILE A 117 -20.27 -9.25 -8.40
N SER A 118 -19.66 -9.12 -7.23
CA SER A 118 -19.28 -7.82 -6.71
C SER A 118 -18.24 -7.17 -7.63
N LYS A 119 -18.42 -5.89 -7.92
CA LYS A 119 -17.44 -5.03 -8.58
C LYS A 119 -16.89 -4.09 -7.54
N TYR A 120 -15.60 -3.82 -7.60
CA TYR A 120 -14.88 -2.89 -6.74
C TYR A 120 -14.35 -1.72 -7.55
N ASP A 121 -14.11 -0.58 -6.88
CA ASP A 121 -13.42 0.53 -7.52
C ASP A 121 -12.00 0.10 -7.88
N CYS A 122 -11.58 0.41 -9.10
CA CYS A 122 -10.26 0.07 -9.61
C CYS A 122 -9.69 1.23 -10.41
N ALA A 123 -8.42 1.55 -10.18
CA ALA A 123 -7.74 2.63 -10.88
C ALA A 123 -6.25 2.29 -11.11
N ILE A 124 -5.66 2.90 -12.13
CA ILE A 124 -4.21 2.89 -12.34
C ILE A 124 -3.67 4.26 -11.95
N ARG A 125 -2.71 4.29 -11.03
CA ARG A 125 -1.96 5.50 -10.70
C ARG A 125 -0.53 5.13 -10.31
N TYR A 126 0.45 5.94 -10.71
CA TYR A 126 1.87 5.73 -10.41
C TYR A 126 2.42 4.37 -10.88
N GLY A 127 1.90 3.83 -11.98
CA GLY A 127 2.29 2.51 -12.49
C GLY A 127 1.82 1.34 -11.62
N ILE A 128 0.85 1.57 -10.75
CA ILE A 128 0.30 0.60 -9.79
C ILE A 128 -1.21 0.50 -9.99
N VAL A 129 -1.75 -0.71 -9.87
CA VAL A 129 -3.19 -0.99 -9.87
C VAL A 129 -3.70 -0.91 -8.42
N TRP A 130 -4.71 -0.06 -8.22
CA TRP A 130 -5.33 0.22 -6.93
C TRP A 130 -6.76 -0.29 -6.90
N VAL A 131 -7.19 -0.81 -5.75
CA VAL A 131 -8.55 -1.27 -5.50
C VAL A 131 -9.07 -0.70 -4.18
N ARG A 132 -10.35 -0.30 -4.17
CA ARG A 132 -11.11 0.06 -2.97
C ARG A 132 -12.32 -0.85 -2.88
N LEU A 133 -12.45 -1.58 -1.77
CA LEU A 133 -13.49 -2.61 -1.61
C LEU A 133 -14.86 -2.05 -1.24
N ASP A 134 -14.90 -0.85 -0.64
CA ASP A 134 -16.13 -0.19 -0.24
C ASP A 134 -16.03 1.32 -0.48
N ASN A 135 -16.85 1.84 -1.38
CA ASN A 135 -16.91 3.25 -1.73
C ASN A 135 -18.05 4.01 -1.05
N SER A 136 -18.75 3.39 -0.10
CA SER A 136 -19.90 4.03 0.56
C SER A 136 -19.54 5.33 1.27
N PHE A 137 -18.31 5.48 1.76
CA PHE A 137 -17.83 6.71 2.38
C PHE A 137 -17.30 7.73 1.38
N ASP A 138 -16.70 7.28 0.28
CA ASP A 138 -16.21 8.12 -0.84
C ASP A 138 -15.50 9.42 -0.40
N CYS A 139 -14.64 9.30 0.59
CA CYS A 139 -13.86 10.41 1.14
C CYS A 139 -12.36 10.12 1.20
N THR A 140 -11.92 9.00 0.61
CA THR A 140 -10.52 8.60 0.53
C THR A 140 -10.02 8.72 -0.90
N GLU A 141 -8.77 9.10 -1.05
CA GLU A 141 -8.09 9.21 -2.33
C GLU A 141 -6.90 8.25 -2.39
N ILE A 142 -6.41 7.98 -3.60
CA ILE A 142 -5.15 7.28 -3.77
C ILE A 142 -4.05 8.16 -3.18
N PRO A 143 -3.18 7.61 -2.31
CA PRO A 143 -2.15 8.36 -1.60
C PRO A 143 -1.26 9.20 -2.50
N PHE A 144 -0.88 10.37 -2.01
CA PHE A 144 -0.01 11.30 -2.71
C PHE A 144 1.40 10.71 -2.91
N LEU A 145 1.93 10.87 -4.13
CA LEU A 145 3.33 10.67 -4.46
C LEU A 145 3.89 11.98 -5.02
N GLY A 146 4.89 12.54 -4.33
CA GLY A 146 5.52 13.80 -4.73
C GLY A 146 6.29 13.69 -6.03
N ASP A 147 6.29 14.78 -6.80
CA ASP A 147 7.10 14.97 -8.02
C ASP A 147 7.00 13.83 -9.08
N TRP A 148 5.94 13.01 -9.03
CA TRP A 148 5.75 11.89 -9.97
C TRP A 148 5.82 12.30 -11.45
N ASP A 149 5.30 13.45 -11.79
CA ASP A 149 5.19 14.01 -13.14
C ASP A 149 5.96 15.33 -13.31
N SER A 150 6.86 15.65 -12.37
CA SER A 150 7.64 16.88 -12.40
C SER A 150 8.76 16.79 -13.43
N GLU A 151 8.98 17.88 -14.18
CA GLU A 151 10.06 17.97 -15.15
C GLU A 151 11.43 17.82 -14.49
N GLY A 152 12.34 17.08 -15.11
CA GLY A 152 13.69 16.81 -14.59
C GLY A 152 13.75 15.72 -13.51
N MET A 153 12.63 15.08 -13.21
CA MET A 153 12.58 13.95 -12.29
C MET A 153 12.59 12.62 -13.04
N LYS A 154 13.34 11.67 -12.52
CA LYS A 154 13.36 10.29 -12.99
C LYS A 154 12.57 9.40 -12.03
N VAL A 155 11.69 8.58 -12.59
CA VAL A 155 10.78 7.73 -11.82
C VAL A 155 11.08 6.26 -12.08
N VAL A 156 11.19 5.48 -11.02
CA VAL A 156 11.43 4.05 -11.07
C VAL A 156 10.40 3.34 -10.19
N VAL A 157 9.54 2.54 -10.82
CA VAL A 157 8.59 1.67 -10.11
C VAL A 157 9.26 0.31 -9.91
N ALA A 158 9.48 -0.08 -8.67
CA ALA A 158 10.05 -1.38 -8.34
C ALA A 158 9.01 -2.51 -8.47
N ASP A 159 9.47 -3.75 -8.68
CA ASP A 159 8.62 -4.93 -8.53
C ASP A 159 8.07 -5.00 -7.10
N SER A 160 6.82 -5.45 -6.95
CA SER A 160 6.24 -5.63 -5.62
C SER A 160 6.88 -6.82 -4.89
N TYR A 161 6.84 -6.80 -3.57
CA TYR A 161 7.36 -7.89 -2.75
C TYR A 161 6.40 -8.21 -1.59
N VAL A 162 6.46 -9.46 -1.11
CA VAL A 162 5.58 -9.95 -0.06
C VAL A 162 6.39 -10.28 1.19
N TRP A 163 5.90 -9.82 2.36
CA TRP A 163 6.45 -10.16 3.67
C TRP A 163 5.39 -10.85 4.53
N GLU A 164 5.84 -11.81 5.34
CA GLU A 164 5.03 -12.49 6.36
C GLU A 164 4.96 -11.62 7.62
N THR A 165 4.26 -10.50 7.50
CA THR A 165 3.99 -9.53 8.58
C THR A 165 2.78 -8.68 8.20
N THR A 166 2.23 -7.93 9.15
CA THR A 166 1.12 -7.02 8.86
C THR A 166 1.60 -5.74 8.18
N ALA A 167 0.69 -5.06 7.47
CA ALA A 167 0.98 -3.78 6.82
C ALA A 167 1.33 -2.69 7.84
N GLU A 168 0.74 -2.75 9.04
CA GLU A 168 1.02 -1.87 10.17
C GLU A 168 2.48 -2.00 10.63
N ARG A 169 2.96 -3.24 10.85
CA ARG A 169 4.36 -3.50 11.25
C ARG A 169 5.35 -3.01 10.20
N ARG A 170 5.03 -3.22 8.92
CA ARG A 170 5.86 -2.72 7.84
C ARG A 170 5.89 -1.19 7.78
N TRP A 171 4.75 -0.54 8.04
CA TRP A 171 4.69 0.92 8.09
C TRP A 171 5.50 1.47 9.27
N GLU A 172 5.37 0.89 10.47
CA GLU A 172 6.13 1.30 11.65
C GLU A 172 7.64 1.14 11.44
N ASN A 173 8.08 0.03 10.85
CA ASN A 173 9.48 -0.16 10.49
C ASN A 173 9.99 0.96 9.59
N PHE A 174 9.25 1.32 8.54
CA PHE A 174 9.70 2.33 7.59
C PHE A 174 9.74 3.75 8.18
N THR A 175 9.00 4.01 9.24
CA THR A 175 8.93 5.33 9.90
C THR A 175 9.71 5.41 11.21
N ASP A 176 10.34 4.35 11.64
CA ASP A 176 11.26 4.33 12.78
C ASP A 176 12.67 4.70 12.33
N PHE A 177 13.34 5.52 13.12
CA PHE A 177 14.74 5.91 12.90
C PHE A 177 15.70 5.11 13.79
N SER A 178 15.27 4.69 14.96
CA SER A 178 16.13 4.10 15.99
C SER A 178 16.81 2.81 15.53
N HIS A 179 16.13 2.02 14.70
CA HIS A 179 16.67 0.74 14.22
C HIS A 179 17.83 0.89 13.22
N PHE A 180 17.97 2.05 12.55
CA PHE A 180 18.98 2.25 11.51
C PHE A 180 20.39 1.92 12.01
N ALA A 181 20.72 2.34 13.23
CA ALA A 181 22.03 2.08 13.81
C ALA A 181 22.32 0.59 14.14
N PHE A 182 21.30 -0.24 14.21
CA PHE A 182 21.41 -1.63 14.66
C PHE A 182 21.11 -2.64 13.55
N VAL A 183 20.13 -2.35 12.69
CA VAL A 183 19.70 -3.26 11.64
C VAL A 183 20.50 -3.07 10.36
N HIS A 184 21.00 -1.85 10.10
CA HIS A 184 21.69 -1.47 8.86
C HIS A 184 23.18 -1.17 9.05
N PRO A 185 23.99 -2.08 9.64
CA PRO A 185 25.39 -1.82 10.02
C PRO A 185 26.30 -1.75 8.80
N GLY A 186 26.22 -1.17 7.85
CA GLY A 186 27.05 -1.06 6.63
C GLY A 186 26.25 -0.54 5.45
N THR A 187 25.01 -0.09 5.73
CA THR A 187 24.10 0.44 4.72
C THR A 187 23.62 1.82 5.13
N LEU A 188 22.98 1.93 6.31
CA LEU A 188 22.47 3.19 6.86
C LEU A 188 23.03 3.48 8.26
N TYR A 189 24.10 2.74 8.64
CA TYR A 189 24.67 2.87 9.98
C TYR A 189 25.14 4.29 10.24
N ASP A 190 24.57 4.88 11.28
CA ASP A 190 25.02 6.11 11.87
C ASP A 190 24.66 6.13 13.37
N PRO A 191 25.61 6.38 14.27
CA PRO A 191 25.36 6.47 15.72
C PRO A 191 24.30 7.50 16.10
N PHE A 192 24.08 8.52 15.30
CA PHE A 192 23.03 9.51 15.53
C PHE A 192 21.64 8.87 15.64
N PHE A 193 21.31 7.93 14.77
CA PHE A 193 20.00 7.29 14.79
C PHE A 193 19.73 6.46 16.04
N ALA A 194 20.77 5.99 16.73
CA ALA A 194 20.61 5.32 18.03
C ALA A 194 20.14 6.27 19.15
N THR A 195 20.37 7.57 19.01
CA THR A 195 20.10 8.59 20.04
C THR A 195 19.45 9.84 19.47
N HIS A 196 18.71 9.70 18.35
CA HIS A 196 18.07 10.84 17.70
C HIS A 196 17.04 11.54 18.62
N PRO A 197 16.78 12.84 18.43
CA PRO A 197 15.80 13.54 19.23
C PRO A 197 14.37 13.08 18.91
N THR A 198 13.47 13.25 19.85
CA THR A 198 12.03 13.05 19.59
C THR A 198 11.56 14.06 18.54
N VAL A 199 10.90 13.54 17.50
CA VAL A 199 10.34 14.37 16.43
C VAL A 199 8.93 14.85 16.77
N ASN A 200 8.56 16.04 16.28
CA ASN A 200 7.19 16.50 16.33
C ASN A 200 6.40 15.88 15.18
N VAL A 201 5.18 15.46 15.49
CA VAL A 201 4.28 14.82 14.56
C VAL A 201 3.03 15.67 14.40
N ASP A 202 2.82 16.21 13.21
CA ASP A 202 1.63 16.95 12.87
C ASP A 202 0.68 16.07 12.06
N ARG A 203 -0.63 16.22 12.28
CA ARG A 203 -1.67 15.63 11.43
C ARG A 203 -2.41 16.77 10.74
N ILE A 204 -2.36 16.81 9.42
CA ILE A 204 -2.87 17.94 8.62
C ILE A 204 -3.55 17.37 7.37
N SER A 205 -4.84 17.63 7.21
CA SER A 205 -5.59 17.32 5.98
C SER A 205 -5.43 15.88 5.47
N GLY A 206 -5.53 14.89 6.37
CA GLY A 206 -5.45 13.48 6.01
C GLY A 206 -4.03 12.91 5.91
N GLU A 207 -3.02 13.69 6.28
CA GLU A 207 -1.62 13.25 6.34
C GLU A 207 -1.03 13.42 7.73
N MET A 208 -0.15 12.50 8.10
CA MET A 208 0.77 12.67 9.22
C MET A 208 2.10 13.18 8.66
N ARG A 209 2.64 14.24 9.24
CA ARG A 209 3.88 14.89 8.78
C ARG A 209 4.87 15.01 9.91
N PHE A 210 6.11 14.68 9.63
CA PHE A 210 7.24 14.85 10.54
C PHE A 210 8.55 14.95 9.75
N GLN A 211 9.61 15.43 10.41
CA GLN A 211 10.92 15.53 9.79
C GLN A 211 12.03 15.25 10.79
N LEU A 212 13.15 14.77 10.27
CA LEU A 212 14.40 14.60 11.00
C LEU A 212 15.53 15.17 10.13
N ALA A 213 16.33 16.03 10.72
CA ALA A 213 17.52 16.62 10.09
C ALA A 213 18.77 16.16 10.86
N PRO A 214 19.45 15.09 10.40
CA PRO A 214 20.70 14.66 11.00
C PRO A 214 21.82 15.72 10.86
N PRO A 215 22.80 15.79 11.76
CA PRO A 215 23.96 16.66 11.59
C PRO A 215 24.76 16.31 10.33
N LYS A 216 25.11 17.33 9.52
CA LYS A 216 25.80 17.12 8.22
C LYS A 216 27.17 16.46 8.37
N GLU A 217 27.83 16.65 9.50
CA GLU A 217 29.15 16.11 9.82
C GLU A 217 29.16 14.56 9.86
N MET A 218 27.98 13.96 9.98
CA MET A 218 27.83 12.50 10.04
C MET A 218 27.87 11.85 8.64
N TYR A 219 27.69 12.62 7.58
CA TYR A 219 27.62 12.14 6.20
C TYR A 219 28.90 11.49 5.69
N GLU A 220 30.07 11.94 6.19
CA GLU A 220 31.37 11.48 5.71
C GLU A 220 31.63 9.97 5.92
N ASN A 221 30.86 9.33 6.80
CA ASN A 221 31.01 7.91 7.16
C ASN A 221 30.01 6.97 6.47
N LEU A 222 29.18 7.49 5.58
CA LEU A 222 28.14 6.70 4.91
C LEU A 222 28.56 6.28 3.49
N PRO A 223 27.99 5.16 2.97
CA PRO A 223 28.17 4.80 1.57
C PRO A 223 27.77 5.94 0.62
N GLU A 224 28.53 6.12 -0.47
CA GLU A 224 28.26 7.19 -1.44
C GLU A 224 26.86 7.08 -2.05
N GLU A 225 26.31 5.87 -2.12
CA GLU A 225 24.98 5.56 -2.65
C GLU A 225 23.85 5.86 -1.64
N ALA A 226 24.17 6.05 -0.36
CA ALA A 226 23.15 6.35 0.65
C ALA A 226 22.60 7.77 0.44
N PRO A 227 21.29 7.93 0.20
CA PRO A 227 20.70 9.23 0.02
C PRO A 227 20.57 9.94 1.38
N MET A 228 21.58 10.74 1.73
CA MET A 228 21.61 11.47 2.99
C MET A 228 21.26 12.93 2.82
N GLY A 229 20.43 13.40 3.73
CA GLY A 229 19.91 14.77 3.72
C GLY A 229 18.94 15.00 4.88
N ASP A 230 18.09 15.98 4.73
CA ASP A 230 16.95 16.19 5.64
C ASP A 230 15.82 15.25 5.23
N PHE A 231 15.38 14.42 6.17
CA PHE A 231 14.30 13.45 5.97
C PHE A 231 12.95 14.13 6.24
N ILE A 232 12.10 14.24 5.21
CA ILE A 232 10.78 14.87 5.30
C ILE A 232 9.72 13.81 4.96
N TYR A 233 8.89 13.48 5.95
CA TYR A 233 7.87 12.45 5.83
C TYR A 233 6.48 13.07 5.66
N ARG A 234 5.72 12.53 4.68
CA ARG A 234 4.29 12.73 4.52
C ARG A 234 3.65 11.34 4.44
N CYS A 235 2.89 11.00 5.46
CA CYS A 235 2.29 9.67 5.58
C CYS A 235 0.78 9.78 5.39
N SER A 236 0.25 9.10 4.38
CA SER A 236 -1.19 9.03 4.12
C SER A 236 -1.75 7.71 4.65
N MET A 237 -2.94 7.76 5.26
CA MET A 237 -3.63 6.56 5.71
C MET A 237 -4.01 5.66 4.52
N PRO A 238 -4.02 4.32 4.68
CA PRO A 238 -3.60 3.65 5.91
C PRO A 238 -2.10 3.38 6.01
N TYR A 239 -1.37 3.16 4.90
CA TYR A 239 -0.03 2.58 4.92
C TYR A 239 0.97 3.22 3.96
N SER A 240 0.70 4.40 3.44
CA SER A 240 1.57 5.04 2.45
C SER A 240 2.47 6.08 3.09
N VAL A 241 3.72 6.09 2.66
CA VAL A 241 4.75 7.03 3.11
C VAL A 241 5.45 7.63 1.90
N ASN A 242 5.46 8.95 1.83
CA ASN A 242 6.29 9.73 0.93
C ASN A 242 7.45 10.30 1.74
N LEU A 243 8.61 9.67 1.65
CA LEU A 243 9.85 10.17 2.22
C LEU A 243 10.59 10.99 1.18
N GLU A 244 10.65 12.31 1.34
CA GLU A 244 11.52 13.19 0.58
C GLU A 244 12.82 13.40 1.37
N ILE A 245 13.96 13.17 0.70
CA ILE A 245 15.29 13.44 1.22
C ILE A 245 15.87 14.59 0.41
N LYS A 246 16.09 15.74 1.06
CA LYS A 246 16.84 16.86 0.49
C LYS A 246 18.31 16.58 0.66
N LEU A 247 18.96 16.18 -0.44
CA LEU A 247 20.36 15.79 -0.39
C LEU A 247 21.24 17.01 -0.08
N TRP A 248 22.20 16.83 0.84
CA TRP A 248 23.11 17.91 1.25
C TRP A 248 24.21 18.20 0.22
N LYS A 249 24.46 17.25 -0.68
CA LYS A 249 25.57 17.30 -1.63
C LYS A 249 25.33 18.34 -2.72
N ASP A 250 24.09 18.45 -3.15
CA ASP A 250 23.60 19.38 -4.15
C ASP A 250 22.10 19.58 -3.88
N ASP A 251 21.44 20.55 -4.46
CA ASP A 251 20.00 20.80 -4.25
C ASP A 251 19.11 19.71 -4.90
N SER A 252 19.64 18.53 -5.15
CA SER A 252 18.89 17.40 -5.71
C SER A 252 17.93 16.80 -4.71
N LYS A 253 16.89 16.14 -5.23
CA LYS A 253 15.87 15.45 -4.45
C LYS A 253 15.94 13.95 -4.67
N PHE A 254 15.68 13.21 -3.62
CA PHE A 254 15.40 11.79 -3.65
C PHE A 254 14.13 11.51 -2.89
N ILE A 255 13.12 10.97 -3.55
CA ILE A 255 11.88 10.56 -2.90
C ILE A 255 11.82 9.04 -2.91
N LEU A 256 11.71 8.46 -1.73
CA LEU A 256 11.38 7.06 -1.55
C LEU A 256 9.92 6.97 -1.11
N TRP A 257 9.07 6.60 -2.05
CA TRP A 257 7.66 6.39 -1.76
C TRP A 257 7.40 4.91 -1.58
N THR A 258 6.75 4.56 -0.47
CA THR A 258 6.37 3.18 -0.17
C THR A 258 4.93 3.11 0.27
N THR A 259 4.31 1.97 0.00
CA THR A 259 2.98 1.65 0.53
C THR A 259 2.85 0.14 0.73
N SER A 260 2.06 -0.25 1.71
CA SER A 260 1.79 -1.64 2.02
C SER A 260 0.31 -1.93 1.81
N SER A 261 0.01 -3.13 1.35
CA SER A 261 -1.36 -3.61 1.18
C SER A 261 -1.57 -4.88 2.00
N PRO A 262 -2.55 -4.94 2.90
CA PRO A 262 -2.86 -6.16 3.63
C PRO A 262 -3.36 -7.24 2.68
N VAL A 263 -2.60 -8.31 2.49
CA VAL A 263 -3.06 -9.50 1.77
C VAL A 263 -4.08 -10.23 2.65
N ASP A 264 -3.70 -10.46 3.90
CA ASP A 264 -4.53 -11.00 4.97
C ASP A 264 -3.97 -10.56 6.35
N ASP A 265 -4.40 -11.20 7.43
CA ASP A 265 -4.03 -10.83 8.81
C ASP A 265 -2.54 -11.07 9.13
N THR A 266 -1.81 -11.79 8.30
CA THR A 266 -0.42 -12.19 8.57
C THR A 266 0.56 -11.82 7.46
N THR A 267 0.06 -11.29 6.36
CA THR A 267 0.85 -11.07 5.16
C THR A 267 0.53 -9.73 4.53
N CYS A 268 1.55 -8.97 4.15
CA CYS A 268 1.39 -7.75 3.36
C CYS A 268 2.17 -7.83 2.05
N ARG A 269 1.63 -7.17 1.02
CA ARG A 269 2.32 -6.87 -0.23
C ARG A 269 2.77 -5.43 -0.22
N ASN A 270 4.01 -5.20 -0.60
CA ASN A 270 4.65 -3.90 -0.48
C ASN A 270 5.04 -3.38 -1.86
N PHE A 271 4.94 -2.08 -2.02
CA PHE A 271 5.23 -1.35 -3.26
C PHE A 271 6.21 -0.22 -2.96
N MET A 272 7.10 0.04 -3.91
CA MET A 272 8.09 1.09 -3.78
C MET A 272 8.24 1.83 -5.12
N VAL A 273 8.29 3.14 -5.04
CA VAL A 273 8.61 4.01 -6.16
C VAL A 273 9.73 4.96 -5.74
N ILE A 274 10.74 5.08 -6.56
CA ILE A 274 11.82 6.06 -6.41
C ILE A 274 11.55 7.20 -7.40
N VAL A 275 11.50 8.43 -6.89
CA VAL A 275 11.46 9.64 -7.72
C VAL A 275 12.68 10.48 -7.35
N ARG A 276 13.53 10.80 -8.31
CA ARG A 276 14.78 11.48 -8.04
C ARG A 276 15.13 12.49 -9.13
N THR A 277 15.86 13.52 -8.78
CA THR A 277 16.51 14.36 -9.78
C THR A 277 17.38 13.48 -10.67
N GLU A 278 17.36 13.69 -11.98
CA GLU A 278 18.14 12.89 -12.90
C GLU A 278 19.64 13.01 -12.57
N ASP A 279 20.26 11.88 -12.33
CA ASP A 279 21.68 11.72 -12.10
C ASP A 279 22.26 10.75 -13.11
N HIS A 280 23.57 10.56 -13.12
CA HIS A 280 24.24 9.64 -14.04
C HIS A 280 24.21 8.18 -13.60
N GLN A 281 23.63 7.88 -12.42
CA GLN A 281 23.58 6.52 -11.90
C GLN A 281 22.43 5.73 -12.55
N PRO A 282 22.69 4.50 -13.00
CA PRO A 282 21.64 3.61 -13.51
C PRO A 282 20.62 3.23 -12.44
N ASP A 283 19.35 3.07 -12.83
CA ASP A 283 18.25 2.73 -11.92
C ASP A 283 18.50 1.48 -11.09
N HIS A 284 19.18 0.47 -11.66
CA HIS A 284 19.47 -0.78 -10.97
C HIS A 284 20.37 -0.60 -9.73
N ILE A 285 21.19 0.45 -9.68
CA ILE A 285 22.01 0.75 -8.49
C ILE A 285 21.12 1.17 -7.34
N HIS A 286 20.20 2.11 -7.58
CA HIS A 286 19.24 2.55 -6.57
C HIS A 286 18.32 1.42 -6.11
N LEU A 287 17.82 0.61 -7.06
CA LEU A 287 16.99 -0.56 -6.72
C LEU A 287 17.77 -1.60 -5.91
N ALA A 288 19.02 -1.87 -6.25
CA ALA A 288 19.87 -2.81 -5.53
C ALA A 288 20.16 -2.34 -4.09
N PHE A 289 20.41 -1.03 -3.91
CA PHE A 289 20.59 -0.44 -2.59
C PHE A 289 19.34 -0.59 -1.73
N GLN A 290 18.18 -0.21 -2.26
CA GLN A 290 16.91 -0.34 -1.52
C GLN A 290 16.59 -1.81 -1.20
N LYS A 291 16.83 -2.71 -2.16
CA LYS A 291 16.65 -4.15 -1.91
C LYS A 291 17.52 -4.65 -0.77
N ARG A 292 18.77 -4.19 -0.68
CA ARG A 292 19.66 -4.55 0.41
C ARG A 292 19.13 -4.07 1.77
N VAL A 293 18.68 -2.82 1.88
CA VAL A 293 18.06 -2.27 3.08
C VAL A 293 16.84 -3.13 3.50
N LEU A 294 15.97 -3.46 2.54
CA LEU A 294 14.78 -4.28 2.79
C LEU A 294 15.11 -5.70 3.29
N GLU A 295 16.16 -6.32 2.76
CA GLU A 295 16.58 -7.68 3.18
C GLU A 295 17.26 -7.67 4.56
N GLU A 296 17.84 -6.54 5.00
CA GLU A 296 18.34 -6.35 6.37
C GLU A 296 17.17 -6.22 7.37
N ASP A 297 16.09 -5.52 7.03
CA ASP A 297 14.89 -5.36 7.85
C ASP A 297 14.06 -6.64 7.99
N ARG A 298 13.88 -7.35 6.88
CA ARG A 298 12.91 -8.43 6.75
C ARG A 298 12.96 -9.48 7.87
N PRO A 299 14.12 -10.07 8.25
CA PRO A 299 14.16 -11.10 9.29
C PRO A 299 13.74 -10.55 10.66
N ILE A 300 14.03 -9.28 10.94
CA ILE A 300 13.66 -8.65 12.22
C ILE A 300 12.15 -8.44 12.26
N ILE A 301 11.58 -7.84 11.24
CA ILE A 301 10.15 -7.51 11.21
C ILE A 301 9.28 -8.77 11.17
N GLN A 302 9.68 -9.79 10.41
CA GLN A 302 8.98 -11.08 10.39
C GLN A 302 9.12 -11.88 11.70
N SER A 303 10.06 -11.53 12.58
CA SER A 303 10.22 -12.16 13.89
C SER A 303 9.31 -11.57 14.98
N GLN A 304 8.66 -10.43 14.73
CA GLN A 304 7.79 -9.78 15.72
C GLN A 304 6.54 -10.62 16.00
N SER A 305 6.23 -10.82 17.28
CA SER A 305 5.07 -11.58 17.74
C SER A 305 4.47 -10.93 19.00
N PRO A 306 3.16 -10.69 19.05
CA PRO A 306 2.18 -10.95 17.97
C PRO A 306 2.41 -10.03 16.77
N MET A 307 1.95 -10.44 15.59
CA MET A 307 2.10 -9.63 14.37
C MET A 307 1.25 -8.37 14.41
N ASP A 308 0.07 -8.44 15.02
CA ASP A 308 -0.77 -7.27 15.26
C ASP A 308 -0.11 -6.31 16.24
N LEU A 309 -0.40 -5.01 16.09
CA LEU A 309 0.02 -3.99 17.04
C LEU A 309 -0.62 -4.28 18.40
N ASP A 310 0.20 -4.63 19.40
CA ASP A 310 -0.25 -5.04 20.72
C ASP A 310 -0.17 -3.89 21.73
N SER A 311 -1.15 -3.81 22.60
CA SER A 311 -1.17 -2.87 23.72
C SER A 311 -0.16 -3.21 24.82
N SER A 312 0.42 -4.43 24.82
CA SER A 312 1.45 -4.86 25.78
C SER A 312 2.84 -4.32 25.47
N GLU A 313 3.08 -3.82 24.26
CA GLU A 313 4.36 -3.22 23.86
C GLU A 313 4.64 -1.93 24.64
N LEU A 314 5.86 -1.82 25.17
CA LEU A 314 6.30 -0.63 25.87
C LEU A 314 6.83 0.41 24.87
N CYS A 315 6.13 1.51 24.75
CA CYS A 315 6.56 2.65 23.97
C CYS A 315 7.33 3.68 24.83
N VAL A 316 8.36 4.28 24.25
CA VAL A 316 9.15 5.35 24.84
C VAL A 316 9.01 6.66 24.04
N SER A 317 9.69 7.73 24.43
CA SER A 317 9.53 9.04 23.80
C SER A 317 9.90 9.07 22.32
N THR A 318 10.83 8.23 21.87
CA THR A 318 11.23 8.13 20.46
C THR A 318 10.18 7.43 19.59
N ASP A 319 9.26 6.65 20.18
CA ASP A 319 8.18 5.94 19.46
C ASP A 319 6.96 6.83 19.17
N LYS A 320 7.10 8.14 19.30
CA LYS A 320 6.00 9.10 19.17
C LYS A 320 5.27 8.98 17.82
N ILE A 321 5.99 8.69 16.74
CA ILE A 321 5.42 8.48 15.41
C ILE A 321 4.45 7.29 15.44
N SER A 322 4.89 6.13 15.92
CA SER A 322 4.07 4.92 16.05
C SER A 322 2.89 5.13 16.99
N ILE A 323 3.08 5.83 18.12
CA ILE A 323 1.99 6.15 19.06
C ILE A 323 0.89 6.97 18.39
N GLN A 324 1.25 8.01 17.64
CA GLN A 324 0.29 8.86 16.94
C GLN A 324 -0.40 8.11 15.79
N TYR A 325 0.33 7.27 15.07
CA TYR A 325 -0.19 6.42 14.03
C TYR A 325 -1.24 5.42 14.57
N ARG A 326 -0.89 4.66 15.60
CA ARG A 326 -1.82 3.71 16.27
C ARG A 326 -3.06 4.41 16.82
N LYS A 327 -2.88 5.61 17.37
CA LYS A 327 -4.01 6.43 17.84
C LYS A 327 -4.94 6.79 16.68
N TRP A 328 -4.41 7.24 15.56
CA TRP A 328 -5.21 7.63 14.40
C TRP A 328 -5.97 6.45 13.78
N HIS A 329 -5.33 5.29 13.68
CA HIS A 329 -6.01 4.05 13.25
C HIS A 329 -7.21 3.70 14.15
N ARG A 330 -7.05 3.79 15.48
CA ARG A 330 -8.16 3.54 16.42
C ARG A 330 -9.30 4.55 16.26
N GLU A 331 -8.97 5.82 16.12
CA GLU A 331 -9.95 6.88 15.90
C GLU A 331 -10.75 6.64 14.62
N LEU A 332 -10.09 6.25 13.52
CA LEU A 332 -10.73 5.93 12.24
C LEU A 332 -11.62 4.68 12.34
N SER A 333 -11.14 3.63 13.00
CA SER A 333 -11.93 2.41 13.23
C SER A 333 -13.22 2.72 14.00
N MET A 334 -13.13 3.50 15.08
CA MET A 334 -14.31 3.91 15.87
C MET A 334 -15.26 4.80 15.06
N ALA A 335 -14.71 5.79 14.36
CA ALA A 335 -15.50 6.72 13.55
C ALA A 335 -16.21 6.02 12.38
N ALA A 336 -15.63 4.95 11.82
CA ALA A 336 -16.29 4.17 10.79
C ALA A 336 -17.58 3.48 11.28
N LEU A 337 -17.65 3.09 12.53
CA LEU A 337 -18.86 2.55 13.14
C LEU A 337 -19.97 3.60 13.32
N GLU A 338 -19.58 4.88 13.45
CA GLU A 338 -20.51 6.01 13.54
C GLU A 338 -20.99 6.49 12.17
N GLY A 339 -20.25 6.15 11.10
CA GLY A 339 -20.61 6.44 9.72
C GLY A 339 -19.71 7.45 9.00
N LYS A 340 -20.09 7.76 7.74
CA LYS A 340 -19.29 8.54 6.79
C LYS A 340 -18.79 9.89 7.33
N GLU A 341 -19.67 10.67 7.93
CA GLU A 341 -19.32 12.05 8.36
C GLU A 341 -18.32 12.02 9.54
N ALA A 342 -18.50 11.10 10.49
CA ALA A 342 -17.55 10.91 11.59
C ALA A 342 -16.19 10.45 11.05
N PHE A 343 -16.18 9.47 10.16
CA PHE A 343 -14.96 8.97 9.53
C PHE A 343 -14.21 10.07 8.78
N LYS A 344 -14.91 10.84 7.95
CA LYS A 344 -14.34 11.97 7.21
C LYS A 344 -13.78 13.03 8.14
N SER A 345 -14.49 13.35 9.21
CA SER A 345 -14.04 14.33 10.22
C SER A 345 -12.74 13.89 10.89
N VAL A 346 -12.61 12.63 11.27
CA VAL A 346 -11.38 12.09 11.86
C VAL A 346 -10.25 12.01 10.83
N LEU A 347 -10.54 11.56 9.61
CA LEU A 347 -9.55 11.46 8.54
C LEU A 347 -8.90 12.82 8.24
N LEU A 348 -9.71 13.87 8.14
CA LEU A 348 -9.26 15.22 7.78
C LEU A 348 -8.96 16.12 8.99
N SER A 349 -9.01 15.59 10.22
CA SER A 349 -8.75 16.36 11.43
C SER A 349 -7.32 16.91 11.45
N GLU A 350 -7.18 18.13 11.99
CA GLU A 350 -5.89 18.76 12.16
C GLU A 350 -5.45 18.72 13.63
N VAL A 351 -4.25 18.21 13.86
CA VAL A 351 -3.60 18.16 15.16
C VAL A 351 -2.17 18.64 14.97
N THR A 352 -1.90 19.85 15.43
CA THR A 352 -0.54 20.41 15.45
C THR A 352 -0.02 20.38 16.88
N GLU A 353 1.18 19.85 17.06
CA GLU A 353 1.84 19.93 18.35
C GLU A 353 2.43 21.33 18.51
N SER A 354 2.12 21.98 19.64
CA SER A 354 2.76 23.24 20.01
C SER A 354 4.28 23.04 20.07
N ARG A 355 4.99 23.79 19.24
CA ARG A 355 6.46 23.85 19.18
C ARG A 355 7.06 24.38 20.48
#